data_834303576a81670764f615be006a9a87
#
_entry.id   834303576a81670764f615be006a9a87
#
_cell.length_a   1.000
_cell.length_b   1.000
_cell.length_c   1.000
_cell.angle_alpha   90.00
_cell.angle_beta   90.00
_cell.angle_gamma   90.00
#
_symmetry.space_group_name_H-M   'P 1'
#
loop_
_entity.id
_entity.type
_entity.pdbx_description
1 polymer ?
#
loop_
_entity_poly.entity_id
_entity_poly.type
_entity_poly.pdbx_seq_one_letter_code
_entity_poly.pdbx_strand_id
1 'polypeptide(L)'
;MSTIQEFAALRFDARAPIGPDGDVVDAVAAGVNFLGEELDASFREMGRRVADRTAELTITTQALTRRTLHDELTGLPNRALFWEHLSHRLAVVDRRETGFAVLFLDVDDFKGVNDTLGHAAGDRLLVEVASRLRAALRAGDTAARLGGDEVVVLLDDVATQEAALVVTERLCAALCAPYEIGTDRRIVTASIGVALGVQGFRTAGEVVAAADRAMYEAKRRGGGQCALYGRDLHQQRAVDRPASCSVERRSPATPDGRSGRGPESPNDQQQPSRPGRTA
;
A
#
# COMPACT_ATOMS: atom_id res chain seq x y z
N MET A 1 15.51 -52.93 -32.13
CA MET A 1 14.59 -51.89 -32.67
C MET A 1 15.33 -51.12 -33.74
N SER A 2 14.68 -50.76 -34.83
CA SER A 2 15.34 -50.00 -35.92
C SER A 2 15.57 -48.54 -35.47
N THR A 3 16.72 -47.95 -35.83
CA THR A 3 17.04 -46.51 -35.61
C THR A 3 15.92 -45.57 -36.07
N ILE A 4 15.24 -45.95 -37.16
CA ILE A 4 14.08 -45.23 -37.67
C ILE A 4 12.91 -45.21 -36.66
N GLN A 5 12.66 -46.31 -35.94
CA GLN A 5 11.61 -46.37 -34.92
C GLN A 5 11.96 -45.52 -33.70
N GLU A 6 13.24 -45.40 -33.37
CA GLU A 6 13.70 -44.54 -32.29
C GLU A 6 13.58 -43.03 -32.64
N PHE A 7 13.90 -42.66 -33.88
CA PHE A 7 13.66 -41.32 -34.39
C PHE A 7 12.18 -40.94 -34.41
N ALA A 8 11.30 -41.87 -34.80
CA ALA A 8 9.85 -41.69 -34.72
C ALA A 8 9.35 -41.51 -33.28
N ALA A 9 10.10 -42.03 -32.30
CA ALA A 9 9.84 -41.82 -30.86
C ALA A 9 10.58 -40.60 -30.29
N LEU A 10 11.07 -39.70 -31.16
CA LEU A 10 11.83 -38.46 -30.79
C LEU A 10 13.15 -38.75 -30.04
N ARG A 11 13.74 -39.93 -30.24
CA ARG A 11 15.05 -40.29 -29.69
C ARG A 11 16.11 -40.22 -30.80
N PHE A 12 16.67 -39.00 -30.98
CA PHE A 12 17.59 -38.69 -32.06
C PHE A 12 19.05 -39.03 -31.74
N ASP A 13 19.34 -39.55 -30.56
CA ASP A 13 20.64 -40.05 -30.11
C ASP A 13 20.98 -41.46 -30.63
N ALA A 14 19.97 -42.15 -31.12
CA ALA A 14 20.15 -43.47 -31.75
C ALA A 14 21.01 -43.38 -33.03
N ARG A 15 21.86 -44.39 -33.28
CA ARG A 15 22.72 -44.45 -34.46
C ARG A 15 22.48 -45.72 -35.22
N ALA A 16 22.42 -45.60 -36.55
CA ALA A 16 22.47 -46.76 -37.45
C ALA A 16 23.90 -47.28 -37.52
N PRO A 17 24.14 -48.62 -37.44
CA PRO A 17 25.47 -49.17 -37.59
C PRO A 17 25.99 -48.95 -39.00
N ILE A 18 27.26 -48.56 -39.14
CA ILE A 18 27.96 -48.39 -40.43
C ILE A 18 28.93 -49.58 -40.54
N GLY A 19 28.83 -50.33 -41.62
CA GLY A 19 29.72 -51.46 -41.90
C GLY A 19 31.09 -50.99 -42.45
N PRO A 20 32.04 -51.96 -42.55
CA PRO A 20 33.39 -51.66 -43.06
C PRO A 20 33.50 -51.61 -44.60
N ASP A 21 32.46 -52.06 -45.32
CA ASP A 21 32.53 -52.32 -46.75
C ASP A 21 32.30 -51.05 -47.62
N GLY A 22 31.80 -49.96 -47.01
CA GLY A 22 31.58 -48.70 -47.72
C GLY A 22 30.54 -48.75 -48.85
N ASP A 23 29.57 -49.65 -48.68
CA ASP A 23 28.53 -49.88 -49.67
C ASP A 23 27.39 -48.84 -49.63
N VAL A 24 26.37 -49.01 -50.45
CA VAL A 24 25.21 -48.12 -50.50
C VAL A 24 24.45 -48.07 -49.16
N VAL A 25 24.47 -49.17 -48.42
CA VAL A 25 23.78 -49.27 -47.13
C VAL A 25 24.51 -48.45 -46.07
N ASP A 26 25.84 -48.45 -46.09
CA ASP A 26 26.67 -47.65 -45.20
C ASP A 26 26.50 -46.15 -45.49
N ALA A 27 26.39 -45.77 -46.76
CA ALA A 27 26.11 -44.39 -47.17
C ALA A 27 24.72 -43.93 -46.66
N VAL A 28 23.71 -44.76 -46.74
CA VAL A 28 22.37 -44.49 -46.17
C VAL A 28 22.41 -44.39 -44.66
N ALA A 29 23.12 -45.31 -43.97
CA ALA A 29 23.28 -45.29 -42.53
C ALA A 29 23.95 -43.98 -42.03
N ALA A 30 25.01 -43.56 -42.75
CA ALA A 30 25.68 -42.29 -42.45
C ALA A 30 24.74 -41.09 -42.66
N GLY A 31 23.92 -41.03 -43.73
CA GLY A 31 22.92 -40.02 -43.96
C GLY A 31 21.85 -39.94 -42.85
N VAL A 32 21.36 -41.12 -42.40
CA VAL A 32 20.40 -41.22 -41.31
C VAL A 32 21.01 -40.70 -39.99
N ASN A 33 22.26 -41.06 -39.70
CA ASN A 33 22.95 -40.57 -38.50
C ASN A 33 23.14 -39.05 -38.51
N PHE A 34 23.55 -38.49 -39.66
CA PHE A 34 23.70 -37.05 -39.82
C PHE A 34 22.35 -36.31 -39.62
N LEU A 35 21.26 -36.81 -40.21
CA LEU A 35 19.93 -36.25 -40.03
C LEU A 35 19.50 -36.32 -38.57
N GLY A 36 19.81 -37.42 -37.86
CA GLY A 36 19.56 -37.56 -36.43
C GLY A 36 20.25 -36.48 -35.59
N GLU A 37 21.52 -36.19 -35.91
CA GLU A 37 22.29 -35.13 -35.23
C GLU A 37 21.71 -33.75 -35.49
N GLU A 38 21.32 -33.43 -36.70
CA GLU A 38 20.67 -32.17 -37.06
C GLU A 38 19.32 -31.99 -36.37
N LEU A 39 18.50 -33.04 -36.33
CA LEU A 39 17.23 -33.04 -35.63
C LEU A 39 17.41 -32.83 -34.13
N ASP A 40 18.33 -33.57 -33.49
CA ASP A 40 18.63 -33.45 -32.07
C ASP A 40 19.09 -32.03 -31.70
N ALA A 41 20.00 -31.44 -32.51
CA ALA A 41 20.44 -30.08 -32.35
C ALA A 41 19.29 -29.07 -32.48
N SER A 42 18.42 -29.26 -33.48
CA SER A 42 17.25 -28.39 -33.72
C SER A 42 16.23 -28.50 -32.58
N PHE A 43 15.94 -29.69 -32.07
CA PHE A 43 15.04 -29.89 -30.94
C PHE A 43 15.58 -29.31 -29.64
N ARG A 44 16.88 -29.43 -29.39
CA ARG A 44 17.51 -28.80 -28.20
C ARG A 44 17.45 -27.26 -28.28
N GLU A 45 17.73 -26.72 -29.47
CA GLU A 45 17.64 -25.28 -29.67
C GLU A 45 16.19 -24.78 -29.50
N MET A 46 15.21 -25.49 -30.07
CA MET A 46 13.80 -25.16 -29.89
C MET A 46 13.39 -25.25 -28.43
N GLY A 47 13.82 -26.28 -27.70
CA GLY A 47 13.57 -26.43 -26.26
C GLY A 47 14.09 -25.25 -25.45
N ARG A 48 15.33 -24.78 -25.75
CA ARG A 48 15.90 -23.58 -25.09
C ARG A 48 15.06 -22.34 -25.40
N ARG A 49 14.73 -22.08 -26.65
CA ARG A 49 13.90 -20.91 -27.06
C ARG A 49 12.54 -20.90 -26.38
N VAL A 50 11.89 -22.06 -26.27
CA VAL A 50 10.60 -22.19 -25.58
C VAL A 50 10.77 -21.87 -24.09
N ALA A 51 11.80 -22.41 -23.43
CA ALA A 51 12.08 -22.13 -22.03
C ALA A 51 12.35 -20.64 -21.77
N ASP A 52 13.20 -20.02 -22.62
CA ASP A 52 13.52 -18.59 -22.52
C ASP A 52 12.27 -17.71 -22.69
N ARG A 53 11.44 -18.00 -23.71
CA ARG A 53 10.19 -17.26 -23.94
C ARG A 53 9.17 -17.45 -22.82
N THR A 54 9.08 -18.65 -22.27
CA THR A 54 8.18 -18.91 -21.13
C THR A 54 8.63 -18.13 -19.89
N ALA A 55 9.93 -18.09 -19.62
CA ALA A 55 10.47 -17.28 -18.52
C ALA A 55 10.21 -15.79 -18.72
N GLU A 56 10.46 -15.26 -19.91
CA GLU A 56 10.18 -13.86 -20.27
C GLU A 56 8.70 -13.50 -20.11
N LEU A 57 7.80 -14.33 -20.62
CA LEU A 57 6.36 -14.15 -20.47
C LEU A 57 5.92 -14.18 -19.00
N THR A 58 6.47 -15.08 -18.20
CA THR A 58 6.16 -15.15 -16.78
C THR A 58 6.55 -13.90 -16.04
N ILE A 59 7.77 -13.37 -16.27
CA ILE A 59 8.25 -12.13 -15.67
C ILE A 59 7.37 -10.94 -16.09
N THR A 60 7.07 -10.86 -17.39
CA THR A 60 6.26 -9.77 -17.94
C THR A 60 4.84 -9.80 -17.38
N THR A 61 4.22 -10.97 -17.32
CA THR A 61 2.88 -11.14 -16.76
C THR A 61 2.84 -10.77 -15.28
N GLN A 62 3.82 -11.20 -14.49
CA GLN A 62 3.93 -10.84 -13.07
C GLN A 62 4.10 -9.33 -12.88
N ALA A 63 4.93 -8.69 -13.72
CA ALA A 63 5.14 -7.25 -13.67
C ALA A 63 3.85 -6.48 -14.01
N LEU A 64 3.12 -6.90 -15.04
CA LEU A 64 1.83 -6.31 -15.43
C LEU A 64 0.77 -6.50 -14.33
N THR A 65 0.64 -7.70 -13.78
CA THR A 65 -0.28 -7.98 -12.69
C THR A 65 0.03 -7.12 -11.47
N ARG A 66 1.31 -6.99 -11.12
CA ARG A 66 1.72 -6.13 -10.01
C ARG A 66 1.35 -4.67 -10.25
N ARG A 67 1.57 -4.12 -11.42
CA ARG A 67 1.20 -2.74 -11.77
C ARG A 67 -0.31 -2.52 -11.77
N THR A 68 -1.09 -3.53 -12.15
CA THR A 68 -2.56 -3.43 -12.20
C THR A 68 -3.21 -3.53 -10.83
N LEU A 69 -2.61 -4.27 -9.88
CA LEU A 69 -3.20 -4.61 -8.59
C LEU A 69 -2.55 -3.90 -7.39
N HIS A 70 -1.47 -3.14 -7.60
CA HIS A 70 -0.77 -2.41 -6.54
C HIS A 70 -0.70 -0.92 -6.86
N ASP A 71 -0.62 -0.11 -5.80
CA ASP A 71 -0.35 1.33 -5.87
C ASP A 71 1.13 1.56 -6.19
N GLU A 72 1.44 2.32 -7.24
CA GLU A 72 2.81 2.52 -7.72
C GLU A 72 3.70 3.29 -6.73
N LEU A 73 3.12 4.19 -5.91
CA LEU A 73 3.87 4.98 -4.94
C LEU A 73 4.25 4.15 -3.71
N THR A 74 3.28 3.50 -3.10
CA THR A 74 3.45 2.83 -1.81
C THR A 74 3.76 1.35 -1.92
N GLY A 75 3.48 0.73 -3.07
CA GLY A 75 3.57 -0.71 -3.29
C GLY A 75 2.56 -1.53 -2.48
N LEU A 76 1.59 -0.89 -1.82
CA LEU A 76 0.45 -1.58 -1.22
C LEU A 76 -0.49 -2.11 -2.31
N PRO A 77 -1.29 -3.14 -2.04
CA PRO A 77 -2.49 -3.41 -2.79
C PRO A 77 -3.26 -2.14 -3.13
N ASN A 78 -3.79 -2.07 -4.33
CA ASN A 78 -4.65 -0.95 -4.72
C ASN A 78 -6.12 -1.24 -4.40
N ARG A 79 -6.99 -0.29 -4.74
CA ARG A 79 -8.43 -0.40 -4.55
C ARG A 79 -9.00 -1.72 -5.13
N ALA A 80 -8.58 -2.09 -6.35
CA ALA A 80 -9.14 -3.27 -7.05
C ALA A 80 -8.84 -4.57 -6.27
N LEU A 81 -7.59 -4.77 -5.88
CA LEU A 81 -7.17 -5.95 -5.12
C LEU A 81 -7.81 -6.01 -3.73
N PHE A 82 -7.96 -4.87 -3.07
CA PHE A 82 -8.67 -4.81 -1.78
C PHE A 82 -10.12 -5.28 -1.88
N TRP A 83 -10.86 -4.78 -2.90
CA TRP A 83 -12.26 -5.18 -3.10
C TRP A 83 -12.40 -6.66 -3.43
N GLU A 84 -11.48 -7.23 -4.18
CA GLU A 84 -11.44 -8.66 -4.47
C GLU A 84 -11.27 -9.47 -3.17
N HIS A 85 -10.27 -9.13 -2.34
CA HIS A 85 -10.02 -9.81 -1.06
C HIS A 85 -11.21 -9.68 -0.10
N LEU A 86 -11.76 -8.47 0.07
CA LEU A 86 -12.89 -8.24 0.97
C LEU A 86 -14.15 -8.98 0.50
N SER A 87 -14.44 -8.98 -0.79
CA SER A 87 -15.58 -9.70 -1.35
C SER A 87 -15.45 -11.21 -1.14
N HIS A 88 -14.25 -11.75 -1.34
CA HIS A 88 -13.97 -13.15 -1.07
C HIS A 88 -14.16 -13.49 0.42
N ARG A 89 -13.65 -12.65 1.33
CA ARG A 89 -13.81 -12.87 2.79
C ARG A 89 -15.27 -12.81 3.21
N LEU A 90 -16.03 -11.85 2.72
CA LEU A 90 -17.45 -11.73 3.01
C LEU A 90 -18.23 -12.98 2.59
N ALA A 91 -17.91 -13.57 1.44
CA ALA A 91 -18.54 -14.81 0.96
C ALA A 91 -18.15 -16.06 1.76
N VAL A 92 -17.04 -16.04 2.48
CA VAL A 92 -16.54 -17.19 3.28
C VAL A 92 -17.01 -17.13 4.72
N VAL A 93 -17.25 -15.94 5.28
CA VAL A 93 -17.69 -15.74 6.69
C VAL A 93 -18.96 -16.51 7.00
N ASP A 94 -19.94 -16.53 6.08
CA ASP A 94 -21.19 -17.29 6.24
C ASP A 94 -20.98 -18.82 6.40
N ARG A 95 -19.80 -19.34 6.04
CA ARG A 95 -19.50 -20.79 6.05
C ARG A 95 -18.54 -21.21 7.16
N ARG A 96 -17.82 -20.29 7.73
CA ARG A 96 -16.82 -20.54 8.79
C ARG A 96 -17.04 -19.51 9.88
N GLU A 97 -17.08 -19.91 11.12
CA GLU A 97 -17.23 -19.02 12.29
C GLU A 97 -16.03 -18.05 12.48
N THR A 98 -15.25 -17.81 11.42
CA THR A 98 -14.09 -16.91 11.44
C THR A 98 -14.52 -15.50 11.03
N GLY A 99 -14.45 -14.57 11.95
CA GLY A 99 -14.72 -13.15 11.69
C GLY A 99 -13.60 -12.46 10.92
N PHE A 100 -13.89 -11.24 10.45
CA PHE A 100 -12.89 -10.31 9.93
C PHE A 100 -13.22 -8.89 10.40
N ALA A 101 -12.26 -7.97 10.30
CA ALA A 101 -12.51 -6.56 10.51
C ALA A 101 -11.95 -5.73 9.35
N VAL A 102 -12.62 -4.62 9.04
CA VAL A 102 -12.14 -3.61 8.10
C VAL A 102 -11.80 -2.35 8.90
N LEU A 103 -10.59 -1.84 8.70
CA LEU A 103 -10.16 -0.56 9.20
C LEU A 103 -10.11 0.42 8.03
N PHE A 104 -10.62 1.63 8.24
CA PHE A 104 -10.42 2.76 7.34
C PHE A 104 -9.53 3.78 8.02
N LEU A 105 -8.42 4.11 7.38
CA LEU A 105 -7.40 5.02 7.91
C LEU A 105 -7.27 6.24 7.00
N ASP A 106 -7.06 7.39 7.62
CA ASP A 106 -6.72 8.63 6.94
C ASP A 106 -5.61 9.33 7.73
N VAL A 107 -4.60 9.84 7.03
CA VAL A 107 -3.44 10.51 7.63
C VAL A 107 -3.83 11.93 8.01
N ASP A 108 -3.82 12.23 9.30
CA ASP A 108 -4.24 13.52 9.81
C ASP A 108 -3.32 14.65 9.30
N ASP A 109 -3.93 15.73 8.82
CA ASP A 109 -3.24 16.92 8.29
C ASP A 109 -2.24 16.63 7.14
N PHE A 110 -2.49 15.60 6.35
CA PHE A 110 -1.66 15.27 5.17
C PHE A 110 -1.55 16.43 4.20
N LYS A 111 -2.65 17.16 3.99
CA LYS A 111 -2.64 18.38 3.17
C LYS A 111 -1.69 19.43 3.74
N GLY A 112 -1.67 19.66 5.06
CA GLY A 112 -0.75 20.58 5.71
C GLY A 112 0.73 20.20 5.50
N VAL A 113 1.03 18.91 5.48
CA VAL A 113 2.38 18.42 5.12
C VAL A 113 2.73 18.78 3.68
N ASN A 114 1.82 18.52 2.72
CA ASN A 114 2.02 18.89 1.31
C ASN A 114 2.19 20.39 1.12
N ASP A 115 1.34 21.20 1.74
CA ASP A 115 1.34 22.65 1.61
C ASP A 115 2.61 23.28 2.23
N THR A 116 3.19 22.65 3.26
CA THR A 116 4.36 23.17 3.97
C THR A 116 5.69 22.64 3.39
N LEU A 117 5.76 21.36 3.04
CA LEU A 117 7.00 20.66 2.66
C LEU A 117 7.01 20.21 1.19
N GLY A 118 5.92 20.43 0.46
CA GLY A 118 5.76 20.02 -0.94
C GLY A 118 5.32 18.58 -1.13
N HIS A 119 4.77 18.29 -2.31
CA HIS A 119 4.23 16.96 -2.66
C HIS A 119 5.24 15.82 -2.53
N ALA A 120 6.52 16.05 -2.86
CA ALA A 120 7.57 15.04 -2.70
C ALA A 120 7.80 14.63 -1.23
N ALA A 121 7.50 15.51 -0.28
CA ALA A 121 7.53 15.19 1.15
C ALA A 121 6.30 14.36 1.57
N GLY A 122 5.12 14.71 1.06
CA GLY A 122 3.90 13.91 1.25
C GLY A 122 4.02 12.50 0.66
N ASP A 123 4.62 12.36 -0.52
CA ASP A 123 4.88 11.06 -1.13
C ASP A 123 5.79 10.18 -0.25
N ARG A 124 6.88 10.77 0.29
CA ARG A 124 7.75 10.05 1.24
C ARG A 124 7.02 9.66 2.52
N LEU A 125 6.16 10.53 3.04
CA LEU A 125 5.32 10.21 4.20
C LEU A 125 4.42 9.01 3.92
N LEU A 126 3.73 8.99 2.77
CA LEU A 126 2.86 7.86 2.39
C LEU A 126 3.63 6.55 2.22
N VAL A 127 4.83 6.58 1.65
CA VAL A 127 5.71 5.40 1.53
C VAL A 127 6.10 4.88 2.92
N GLU A 128 6.44 5.77 3.85
CA GLU A 128 6.80 5.38 5.22
C GLU A 128 5.57 4.86 5.99
N VAL A 129 4.40 5.49 5.86
CA VAL A 129 3.12 4.99 6.40
C VAL A 129 2.86 3.57 5.92
N ALA A 130 2.99 3.32 4.62
CA ALA A 130 2.80 1.98 4.04
C ALA A 130 3.82 0.96 4.57
N SER A 131 5.06 1.38 4.79
CA SER A 131 6.11 0.54 5.37
C SER A 131 5.76 0.13 6.80
N ARG A 132 5.34 1.08 7.63
CA ARG A 132 4.94 0.83 9.02
C ARG A 132 3.70 -0.05 9.13
N LEU A 133 2.71 0.17 8.27
CA LEU A 133 1.52 -0.70 8.21
C LEU A 133 1.91 -2.13 7.89
N ARG A 134 2.76 -2.35 6.87
CA ARG A 134 3.25 -3.70 6.52
C ARG A 134 4.01 -4.38 7.66
N ALA A 135 4.85 -3.64 8.36
CA ALA A 135 5.62 -4.16 9.49
C ALA A 135 4.75 -4.49 10.71
N ALA A 136 3.63 -3.78 10.88
CA ALA A 136 2.72 -3.97 12.00
C ALA A 136 1.62 -5.00 11.74
N LEU A 137 1.41 -5.43 10.49
CA LEU A 137 0.40 -6.42 10.10
C LEU A 137 1.01 -7.81 9.94
N ARG A 138 0.21 -8.85 10.15
CA ARG A 138 0.61 -10.24 9.90
C ARG A 138 0.36 -10.64 8.45
N ALA A 139 0.92 -11.77 8.01
CA ALA A 139 0.85 -12.24 6.63
C ALA A 139 -0.59 -12.48 6.09
N GLY A 140 -1.56 -12.73 6.98
CA GLY A 140 -2.98 -12.90 6.60
C GLY A 140 -3.73 -11.57 6.43
N ASP A 141 -3.21 -10.47 6.98
CA ASP A 141 -3.85 -9.16 6.89
C ASP A 141 -3.47 -8.46 5.57
N THR A 142 -4.37 -7.63 5.06
CA THR A 142 -4.15 -6.87 3.81
C THR A 142 -4.30 -5.39 4.08
N ALA A 143 -3.25 -4.59 3.87
CA ALA A 143 -3.36 -3.13 3.78
C ALA A 143 -3.40 -2.72 2.31
N ALA A 144 -4.26 -1.77 1.95
CA ALA A 144 -4.42 -1.26 0.59
C ALA A 144 -4.60 0.26 0.59
N ARG A 145 -4.07 0.94 -0.43
CA ARG A 145 -4.29 2.36 -0.63
C ARG A 145 -5.45 2.58 -1.61
N LEU A 146 -6.45 3.36 -1.20
CA LEU A 146 -7.61 3.68 -2.04
C LEU A 146 -7.37 4.89 -2.94
N GLY A 147 -6.54 5.83 -2.50
CA GLY A 147 -6.16 7.06 -3.18
C GLY A 147 -5.80 8.16 -2.16
N GLY A 148 -5.07 9.19 -2.58
CA GLY A 148 -4.66 10.25 -1.65
C GLY A 148 -3.93 9.73 -0.41
N ASP A 149 -4.45 10.06 0.75
CA ASP A 149 -4.00 9.64 2.09
C ASP A 149 -4.88 8.55 2.73
N GLU A 150 -5.83 8.02 1.97
CA GLU A 150 -6.75 6.97 2.43
C GLU A 150 -6.15 5.59 2.28
N VAL A 151 -6.10 4.85 3.38
CA VAL A 151 -5.66 3.46 3.44
C VAL A 151 -6.75 2.63 4.11
N VAL A 152 -6.95 1.42 3.61
CA VAL A 152 -7.84 0.44 4.24
C VAL A 152 -7.05 -0.80 4.65
N VAL A 153 -7.47 -1.42 5.74
CA VAL A 153 -6.88 -2.68 6.21
C VAL A 153 -7.98 -3.71 6.38
N LEU A 154 -7.77 -4.87 5.81
CA LEU A 154 -8.57 -6.07 6.07
C LEU A 154 -7.80 -6.93 7.07
N LEU A 155 -8.35 -7.12 8.25
CA LEU A 155 -7.85 -8.03 9.27
C LEU A 155 -8.57 -9.37 9.13
N ASP A 156 -7.81 -10.41 8.89
CA ASP A 156 -8.31 -11.77 8.77
C ASP A 156 -8.41 -12.45 10.16
N ASP A 157 -9.31 -13.42 10.32
CA ASP A 157 -9.51 -14.16 11.58
C ASP A 157 -9.65 -13.26 12.82
N VAL A 158 -10.47 -12.22 12.71
CA VAL A 158 -10.81 -11.31 13.80
C VAL A 158 -12.33 -11.35 14.03
N ALA A 159 -12.75 -12.14 15.00
CA ALA A 159 -14.16 -12.34 15.32
C ALA A 159 -14.68 -11.41 16.41
N THR A 160 -13.80 -10.84 17.23
CA THR A 160 -14.19 -10.03 18.39
C THR A 160 -13.68 -8.59 18.26
N GLN A 161 -14.40 -7.71 18.92
CA GLN A 161 -14.07 -6.30 18.98
C GLN A 161 -12.72 -6.05 19.68
N GLU A 162 -12.47 -6.77 20.75
CA GLU A 162 -11.24 -6.67 21.54
C GLU A 162 -10.03 -7.02 20.70
N ALA A 163 -10.12 -8.10 19.90
CA ALA A 163 -9.06 -8.51 18.99
C ALA A 163 -8.80 -7.43 17.89
N ALA A 164 -9.86 -6.84 17.33
CA ALA A 164 -9.72 -5.75 16.37
C ALA A 164 -9.06 -4.53 16.99
N LEU A 165 -9.45 -4.15 18.21
CA LEU A 165 -8.89 -2.99 18.92
C LEU A 165 -7.41 -3.18 19.24
N VAL A 166 -6.97 -4.36 19.68
CA VAL A 166 -5.55 -4.65 19.95
C VAL A 166 -4.69 -4.41 18.70
N VAL A 167 -5.15 -4.87 17.53
CA VAL A 167 -4.42 -4.61 16.27
C VAL A 167 -4.46 -3.13 15.91
N THR A 168 -5.61 -2.48 16.09
CA THR A 168 -5.78 -1.05 15.80
C THR A 168 -4.87 -0.18 16.65
N GLU A 169 -4.76 -0.47 17.96
CA GLU A 169 -3.85 0.22 18.89
C GLU A 169 -2.38 0.07 18.47
N ARG A 170 -1.99 -1.15 18.05
CA ARG A 170 -0.65 -1.40 17.52
C ARG A 170 -0.37 -0.58 16.26
N LEU A 171 -1.33 -0.47 15.35
CA LEU A 171 -1.22 0.35 14.15
C LEU A 171 -1.13 1.84 14.50
N CYS A 172 -1.99 2.34 15.39
CA CYS A 172 -1.92 3.72 15.88
C CYS A 172 -0.55 4.03 16.49
N ALA A 173 -0.01 3.17 17.34
CA ALA A 173 1.31 3.36 17.94
C ALA A 173 2.43 3.39 16.88
N ALA A 174 2.40 2.50 15.89
CA ALA A 174 3.37 2.46 14.81
C ALA A 174 3.32 3.72 13.92
N LEU A 175 2.12 4.23 13.67
CA LEU A 175 1.91 5.41 12.83
C LEU A 175 2.24 6.72 13.57
N CYS A 176 2.10 6.78 14.90
CA CYS A 176 2.44 7.95 15.70
C CYS A 176 3.95 8.14 15.92
N ALA A 177 4.79 7.17 15.57
CA ALA A 177 6.24 7.34 15.67
C ALA A 177 6.72 8.46 14.73
N PRO A 178 7.75 9.24 15.11
CA PRO A 178 8.24 10.34 14.28
C PRO A 178 8.64 9.89 12.86
N TYR A 179 8.35 10.73 11.88
CA TYR A 179 8.72 10.55 10.47
C TYR A 179 9.91 11.43 10.15
N GLU A 180 10.93 10.86 9.52
CA GLU A 180 12.08 11.57 8.98
C GLU A 180 11.79 11.95 7.51
N ILE A 181 11.41 13.20 7.25
CA ILE A 181 11.02 13.67 5.92
C ILE A 181 12.08 14.66 5.42
N GLY A 182 13.14 14.14 4.80
CA GLY A 182 14.30 14.94 4.44
C GLY A 182 15.08 15.37 5.69
N THR A 183 15.19 16.68 5.93
CA THR A 183 15.82 17.25 7.13
C THR A 183 14.83 17.46 8.28
N ASP A 184 13.53 17.33 8.02
CA ASP A 184 12.48 17.59 9.00
C ASP A 184 12.05 16.33 9.72
N ARG A 185 11.87 16.45 11.03
CA ARG A 185 11.27 15.42 11.87
C ARG A 185 9.85 15.84 12.24
N ARG A 186 8.87 15.05 11.83
CA ARG A 186 7.44 15.33 12.06
C ARG A 186 6.76 14.19 12.79
N ILE A 187 5.82 14.52 13.65
CA ILE A 187 4.87 13.56 14.19
C ILE A 187 3.57 13.79 13.44
N VAL A 188 3.14 12.76 12.72
CA VAL A 188 1.87 12.72 11.99
C VAL A 188 1.05 11.61 12.60
N THR A 189 -0.24 11.86 12.81
CA THR A 189 -1.18 10.88 13.34
C THR A 189 -2.09 10.34 12.24
N ALA A 190 -2.83 9.30 12.54
CA ALA A 190 -3.87 8.81 11.66
C ALA A 190 -5.18 8.62 12.43
N SER A 191 -6.29 8.93 11.81
CA SER A 191 -7.62 8.62 12.32
C SER A 191 -8.07 7.29 11.76
N ILE A 192 -8.53 6.37 12.61
CA ILE A 192 -8.87 5.00 12.24
C ILE A 192 -10.30 4.69 12.61
N GLY A 193 -11.11 4.27 11.65
CA GLY A 193 -12.43 3.69 11.87
C GLY A 193 -12.40 2.18 11.72
N VAL A 194 -13.11 1.47 12.56
CA VAL A 194 -13.14 0.00 12.62
C VAL A 194 -14.56 -0.51 12.43
N ALA A 195 -14.78 -1.45 11.50
CA ALA A 195 -16.04 -2.18 11.34
C ALA A 195 -15.77 -3.70 11.38
N LEU A 196 -16.57 -4.43 12.15
CA LEU A 196 -16.46 -5.89 12.28
C LEU A 196 -17.37 -6.59 11.26
N GLY A 197 -16.86 -7.57 10.52
CA GLY A 197 -17.60 -8.33 9.53
C GLY A 197 -18.76 -9.15 10.11
N VAL A 198 -18.73 -9.44 11.41
CA VAL A 198 -19.81 -10.14 12.13
C VAL A 198 -21.08 -9.30 12.35
N GLN A 199 -21.09 -8.02 11.96
CA GLN A 199 -22.22 -7.10 12.15
C GLN A 199 -23.35 -7.27 11.10
N GLY A 200 -23.31 -8.30 10.27
CA GLY A 200 -24.38 -8.64 9.34
C GLY A 200 -24.41 -7.80 8.06
N PHE A 201 -23.28 -7.32 7.61
CA PHE A 201 -23.15 -6.63 6.32
C PHE A 201 -23.39 -7.58 5.15
N ARG A 202 -24.13 -7.12 4.12
CA ARG A 202 -24.44 -7.90 2.93
C ARG A 202 -23.43 -7.69 1.80
N THR A 203 -22.77 -6.54 1.78
CA THR A 203 -21.85 -6.15 0.72
C THR A 203 -20.55 -5.61 1.30
N ALA A 204 -19.47 -5.78 0.55
CA ALA A 204 -18.18 -5.19 0.88
C ALA A 204 -18.27 -3.65 1.02
N GLY A 205 -19.11 -3.00 0.19
CA GLY A 205 -19.34 -1.55 0.25
C GLY A 205 -19.94 -1.10 1.59
N GLU A 206 -20.85 -1.87 2.17
CA GLU A 206 -21.45 -1.56 3.47
C GLU A 206 -20.42 -1.60 4.59
N VAL A 207 -19.53 -2.59 4.60
CA VAL A 207 -18.46 -2.72 5.61
C VAL A 207 -17.51 -1.54 5.54
N VAL A 208 -17.04 -1.21 4.34
CA VAL A 208 -16.12 -0.08 4.12
C VAL A 208 -16.77 1.24 4.51
N ALA A 209 -18.03 1.47 4.11
CA ALA A 209 -18.76 2.68 4.48
C ALA A 209 -19.01 2.78 5.99
N ALA A 210 -19.15 1.66 6.70
CA ALA A 210 -19.25 1.65 8.15
C ALA A 210 -17.92 2.03 8.81
N ALA A 211 -16.80 1.48 8.33
CA ALA A 211 -15.46 1.82 8.80
C ALA A 211 -15.13 3.30 8.51
N ASP A 212 -15.45 3.82 7.31
CA ASP A 212 -15.28 5.22 6.95
C ASP A 212 -16.04 6.16 7.89
N ARG A 213 -17.33 5.86 8.16
CA ARG A 213 -18.13 6.65 9.13
C ARG A 213 -17.49 6.67 10.52
N ALA A 214 -16.96 5.55 10.98
CA ALA A 214 -16.27 5.48 12.27
C ALA A 214 -14.97 6.32 12.24
N MET A 215 -14.21 6.26 11.16
CA MET A 215 -13.00 7.09 10.96
C MET A 215 -13.35 8.59 10.99
N TYR A 216 -14.41 9.00 10.32
CA TYR A 216 -14.87 10.38 10.35
C TYR A 216 -15.21 10.86 11.76
N GLU A 217 -15.84 9.99 12.60
CA GLU A 217 -16.07 10.29 14.01
C GLU A 217 -14.77 10.43 14.82
N ALA A 218 -13.74 9.61 14.52
CA ALA A 218 -12.42 9.75 15.12
C ALA A 218 -11.80 11.12 14.76
N LYS A 219 -11.89 11.55 13.51
CA LYS A 219 -11.45 12.88 13.06
C LYS A 219 -12.17 14.03 13.78
N ARG A 220 -13.50 13.95 13.90
CA ARG A 220 -14.29 14.97 14.59
C ARG A 220 -13.92 15.16 16.06
N ARG A 221 -13.43 14.13 16.72
CA ARG A 221 -12.98 14.13 18.11
C ARG A 221 -11.55 14.68 18.29
N GLY A 222 -10.92 15.15 17.23
CA GLY A 222 -9.61 15.78 17.27
C GLY A 222 -8.50 15.00 16.56
N GLY A 223 -8.82 13.92 15.87
CA GLY A 223 -7.87 13.07 15.13
C GLY A 223 -6.92 12.28 16.02
N GLY A 224 -6.05 11.49 15.41
CA GLY A 224 -5.03 10.69 16.10
C GLY A 224 -5.60 9.60 17.01
N GLN A 225 -6.76 9.08 16.70
CA GLN A 225 -7.47 8.10 17.52
C GLN A 225 -8.27 7.11 16.67
N CYS A 226 -8.78 6.06 17.32
CA CYS A 226 -9.66 5.12 16.65
C CYS A 226 -11.10 5.21 17.14
N ALA A 227 -12.05 4.82 16.28
CA ALA A 227 -13.45 4.68 16.61
C ALA A 227 -14.02 3.37 16.04
N LEU A 228 -14.94 2.75 16.76
CA LEU A 228 -15.60 1.53 16.34
C LEU A 228 -17.01 1.83 15.85
N TYR A 229 -17.39 1.26 14.70
CA TYR A 229 -18.74 1.38 14.17
C TYR A 229 -19.74 0.63 15.03
N GLY A 230 -20.91 1.24 15.27
CA GLY A 230 -22.06 0.59 15.96
C GLY A 230 -22.03 0.63 17.49
N ARG A 231 -21.05 1.28 18.11
CA ARG A 231 -21.09 1.60 19.55
C ARG A 231 -21.73 2.94 19.80
N ASP A 232 -22.66 2.99 20.74
CA ASP A 232 -23.18 4.24 21.28
C ASP A 232 -22.03 5.10 21.86
N LEU A 233 -22.03 6.36 21.46
CA LEU A 233 -20.99 7.36 21.73
C LEU A 233 -20.64 7.55 23.22
N HIS A 234 -21.49 7.08 24.13
CA HIS A 234 -21.31 7.20 25.58
C HIS A 234 -20.55 6.05 26.25
N GLN A 235 -20.32 4.93 25.55
CA GLN A 235 -19.60 3.76 26.11
C GLN A 235 -18.18 3.57 25.56
N GLN A 236 -17.77 4.36 24.58
CA GLN A 236 -16.38 4.33 24.11
C GLN A 236 -15.50 5.00 25.18
N ARG A 237 -14.78 4.19 25.95
CA ARG A 237 -13.48 4.65 26.45
C ARG A 237 -12.74 5.11 25.21
N ALA A 238 -12.40 6.41 25.16
CA ALA A 238 -11.35 6.85 24.25
C ALA A 238 -10.22 5.84 24.45
N VAL A 239 -9.81 5.17 23.38
CA VAL A 239 -8.52 4.49 23.40
C VAL A 239 -7.56 5.66 23.58
N ASP A 240 -7.10 5.81 24.83
CA ASP A 240 -6.28 6.95 25.22
C ASP A 240 -5.17 7.07 24.19
N ARG A 241 -5.03 8.27 23.65
CA ARG A 241 -3.88 8.65 22.83
C ARG A 241 -2.66 7.98 23.46
N PRO A 242 -1.91 7.13 22.72
CA PRO A 242 -0.67 6.61 23.27
C PRO A 242 0.09 7.80 23.82
N ALA A 243 0.63 7.71 25.03
CA ALA A 243 1.32 8.81 25.69
C ALA A 243 2.43 9.43 24.82
N SER A 244 2.93 8.68 23.82
CA SER A 244 3.85 9.11 22.78
C SER A 244 3.25 10.08 21.76
N CYS A 245 1.91 10.20 21.67
CA CYS A 245 1.20 11.05 20.68
C CYS A 245 0.72 12.37 21.28
N SER A 246 1.13 12.72 22.51
CA SER A 246 0.84 14.02 23.14
C SER A 246 1.76 15.08 22.54
N VAL A 247 1.42 15.55 21.34
CA VAL A 247 2.09 16.70 20.72
C VAL A 247 1.54 17.96 21.39
N GLU A 248 2.37 18.64 22.18
CA GLU A 248 2.14 20.03 22.51
C GLU A 248 2.00 20.81 21.19
N ARG A 249 0.80 21.28 20.91
CA ARG A 249 0.58 22.26 19.85
C ARG A 249 1.33 23.52 20.26
N ARG A 250 2.56 23.70 19.78
CA ARG A 250 3.21 25.01 19.81
C ARG A 250 2.41 25.91 18.89
N SER A 251 1.60 26.79 19.49
CA SER A 251 1.04 27.95 18.80
C SER A 251 2.18 28.70 18.09
N PRO A 252 1.98 29.17 16.85
CA PRO A 252 2.99 30.01 16.20
C PRO A 252 3.27 31.19 17.10
N ALA A 253 4.55 31.37 17.47
CA ALA A 253 5.01 32.50 18.23
C ALA A 253 4.68 33.78 17.44
N THR A 254 3.83 34.65 17.99
CA THR A 254 3.65 36.00 17.54
C THR A 254 5.00 36.69 17.58
N PRO A 255 5.46 37.33 16.52
CA PRO A 255 6.70 38.12 16.58
C PRO A 255 6.50 39.29 17.55
N ASP A 256 7.25 39.26 18.61
CA ASP A 256 7.31 40.27 19.68
C ASP A 256 7.76 41.59 19.09
N GLY A 257 6.82 42.54 19.05
CA GLY A 257 7.07 43.91 18.65
C GLY A 257 7.87 44.61 19.73
N ARG A 258 9.20 44.63 19.63
CA ARG A 258 10.05 45.47 20.45
C ARG A 258 9.83 46.94 20.09
N SER A 259 9.12 47.61 20.97
CA SER A 259 9.10 49.05 21.12
C SER A 259 10.50 49.60 21.43
N GLY A 260 11.11 50.28 20.45
CA GLY A 260 12.27 51.13 20.70
C GLY A 260 11.82 52.47 21.31
N ARG A 261 12.14 52.68 22.55
CA ARG A 261 12.11 54.05 23.16
C ARG A 261 13.32 54.85 22.60
N GLY A 262 13.08 55.94 22.00
CA GLY A 262 14.05 57.02 21.74
C GLY A 262 13.57 58.32 22.37
N PRO A 263 14.44 59.25 22.72
CA PRO A 263 14.25 60.19 23.82
C PRO A 263 13.47 61.47 23.46
N GLU A 264 12.86 62.01 24.49
CA GLU A 264 12.22 63.32 24.55
C GLU A 264 13.18 64.50 24.23
N SER A 265 12.66 65.51 23.58
CA SER A 265 12.99 66.90 23.87
C SER A 265 11.93 67.88 23.37
N PRO A 266 11.75 69.03 24.01
CA PRO A 266 10.47 69.69 24.14
C PRO A 266 10.37 71.03 23.35
N ASN A 267 9.15 71.64 23.44
CA ASN A 267 8.81 73.00 23.11
C ASN A 267 8.58 73.35 21.62
N ASP A 268 7.50 73.93 21.18
CA ASP A 268 7.01 75.23 21.53
C ASP A 268 5.58 75.48 20.96
N GLN A 269 4.91 76.39 21.62
CA GLN A 269 3.62 77.02 21.49
C GLN A 269 3.20 77.41 20.06
N GLN A 270 1.93 77.32 19.76
CA GLN A 270 1.02 78.43 19.42
C GLN A 270 -0.18 77.99 18.55
N GLN A 271 -1.36 78.15 19.13
CA GLN A 271 -2.64 78.43 18.47
C GLN A 271 -2.66 79.85 17.95
N PRO A 272 -3.70 80.43 17.23
CA PRO A 272 -4.95 79.80 16.73
C PRO A 272 -5.34 80.25 15.29
N SER A 273 -6.41 79.77 14.75
CA SER A 273 -7.51 80.52 14.14
C SER A 273 -8.28 79.79 13.04
N ARG A 274 -9.54 79.55 13.25
CA ARG A 274 -10.63 79.40 12.26
C ARG A 274 -10.82 80.72 11.49
N PRO A 275 -11.69 80.86 10.44
CA PRO A 275 -12.75 80.01 9.87
C PRO A 275 -12.92 80.12 8.33
N GLY A 276 -13.92 79.46 7.82
CA GLY A 276 -14.67 79.94 6.67
C GLY A 276 -14.78 78.99 5.47
N ARG A 277 -15.87 78.25 5.31
CA ARG A 277 -17.04 78.41 4.41
C ARG A 277 -16.78 78.30 2.88
N THR A 278 -17.62 77.42 2.31
CA THR A 278 -18.31 77.49 1.00
C THR A 278 -17.47 77.16 -0.27
N ALA A 279 -17.80 76.16 -0.98
CA ALA A 279 -18.86 75.95 -1.95
C ALA A 279 -18.92 74.47 -2.29
#